data_31ecfbca705ae729c860f13df5aba829
#
_entry.id   31ecfbca705ae729c860f13df5aba829
#
_cell.length_a   1.000
_cell.length_b   1.000
_cell.length_c   1.000
_cell.angle_alpha   90.00
_cell.angle_beta   90.00
_cell.angle_gamma   90.00
#
_symmetry.space_group_name_H-M   'P 1'
#
loop_
_entity.id
_entity.type
_entity.pdbx_description
1 polymer ?
#
loop_
_entity_poly.entity_id
_entity_poly.type
_entity_poly.pdbx_seq_one_letter_code
_entity_poly.pdbx_strand_id
1 'polypeptide(L)'
;MYSIKASIDDGPEKISEKARRLFKAGGFASCFKENDFTAVKVHVGEDGNTTHVKASYIRGLVNELLELNTKPFVTDTTTLYVGRRHNAVDHAILAKEHGFCLEGLGIPFIAPDGLSGTA
;
A
#
# COMPACT_ATOMS: atom_id res chain seq x y z
N MET A 1 19.22 11.56 2.75
CA MET A 1 18.18 10.67 3.34
C MET A 1 17.16 11.51 4.07
N TYR A 2 15.87 11.25 3.87
CA TYR A 2 14.79 11.94 4.57
C TYR A 2 14.19 11.01 5.62
N SER A 3 13.94 11.52 6.82
CA SER A 3 13.30 10.78 7.89
C SER A 3 12.39 11.70 8.71
N ILE A 4 11.40 11.12 9.36
CA ILE A 4 10.52 11.82 10.28
C ILE A 4 10.29 10.96 11.52
N LYS A 5 10.38 11.58 12.69
CA LYS A 5 10.18 10.87 13.96
C LYS A 5 8.70 10.51 14.13
N ALA A 6 8.42 9.26 14.45
CA ALA A 6 7.10 8.77 14.83
C ALA A 6 7.13 8.28 16.28
N SER A 7 5.98 8.38 16.96
CA SER A 7 5.76 7.89 18.31
C SER A 7 4.74 6.76 18.30
N ILE A 8 4.79 5.89 19.28
CA ILE A 8 3.77 4.87 19.51
C ILE A 8 2.39 5.48 19.79
N ASP A 9 2.36 6.72 20.27
CA ASP A 9 1.13 7.46 20.54
C ASP A 9 0.56 8.19 19.31
N ASP A 10 1.26 8.13 18.18
CA ASP A 10 0.75 8.71 16.94
C ASP A 10 -0.40 7.86 16.39
N GLY A 11 -1.58 8.46 16.29
CA GLY A 11 -2.73 7.82 15.64
C GLY A 11 -2.54 7.65 14.13
N PRO A 12 -3.42 6.86 13.48
CA PRO A 12 -3.31 6.55 12.05
C PRO A 12 -3.23 7.78 11.15
N GLU A 13 -4.04 8.80 11.43
CA GLU A 13 -4.07 10.04 10.64
C GLU A 13 -2.75 10.79 10.73
N LYS A 14 -2.15 10.83 11.93
CA LYS A 14 -0.87 11.51 12.15
C LYS A 14 0.28 10.78 11.48
N ILE A 15 0.27 9.45 11.47
CA ILE A 15 1.24 8.64 10.72
C ILE A 15 1.07 8.86 9.21
N SER A 16 -0.16 8.86 8.73
CA SER A 16 -0.50 9.12 7.33
C SER A 16 0.00 10.50 6.86
N GLU A 17 -0.21 11.54 7.66
CA GLU A 17 0.28 12.89 7.36
C GLU A 17 1.81 12.96 7.39
N LYS A 18 2.47 12.25 8.29
CA LYS A 18 3.94 12.16 8.31
C LYS A 18 4.48 11.49 7.04
N ALA A 19 3.84 10.41 6.57
CA ALA A 19 4.21 9.76 5.31
C ALA A 19 4.06 10.71 4.12
N ARG A 20 2.96 11.45 4.07
CA ARG A 20 2.69 12.48 3.07
C ARG A 20 3.78 13.57 3.07
N ARG A 21 4.13 14.08 4.24
CA ARG A 21 5.19 15.10 4.39
C ARG A 21 6.56 14.60 3.93
N LEU A 22 6.89 13.34 4.22
CA LEU A 22 8.13 12.73 3.72
C LEU A 22 8.17 12.64 2.20
N PHE A 23 7.07 12.23 1.58
CA PHE A 23 6.93 12.19 0.13
C PHE A 23 7.19 13.56 -0.50
N LYS A 24 6.57 14.60 0.05
CA LYS A 24 6.76 15.99 -0.43
C LYS A 24 8.18 16.49 -0.20
N ALA A 25 8.71 16.31 1.00
CA ALA A 25 10.06 16.77 1.34
C ALA A 25 11.15 16.07 0.50
N GLY A 26 10.93 14.82 0.14
CA GLY A 26 11.82 14.05 -0.73
C GLY A 26 11.77 14.47 -2.21
N GLY A 27 10.81 15.29 -2.61
CA GLY A 27 10.64 15.71 -4.00
C GLY A 27 10.18 14.58 -4.93
N PHE A 28 9.57 13.51 -4.37
CA PHE A 28 9.21 12.30 -5.14
C PHE A 28 8.16 12.56 -6.21
N ALA A 29 7.38 13.63 -6.11
CA ALA A 29 6.39 13.98 -7.14
C ALA A 29 7.02 14.12 -8.55
N SER A 30 8.26 14.55 -8.63
CA SER A 30 8.99 14.69 -9.90
C SER A 30 9.32 13.36 -10.59
N CYS A 31 9.17 12.23 -9.88
CA CYS A 31 9.41 10.89 -10.43
C CYS A 31 8.22 10.34 -11.22
N PHE A 32 7.06 11.00 -11.14
CA PHE A 32 5.80 10.51 -11.72
C PHE A 32 5.29 11.45 -12.80
N LYS A 33 4.64 10.85 -13.79
CA LYS A 33 3.91 11.55 -14.84
C LYS A 33 2.43 11.20 -14.76
N GLU A 34 1.61 12.08 -15.30
CA GLU A 34 0.18 11.81 -15.45
C GLU A 34 -0.06 10.49 -16.19
N ASN A 35 -1.01 9.70 -15.69
CA ASN A 35 -1.39 8.37 -16.17
C ASN A 35 -0.35 7.24 -15.94
N ASP A 36 0.75 7.49 -15.23
CA ASP A 36 1.66 6.39 -14.85
C ASP A 36 0.95 5.35 -13.99
N PHE A 37 1.15 4.08 -14.32
CA PHE A 37 0.79 2.98 -13.42
C PHE A 37 1.77 2.94 -12.25
N THR A 38 1.29 3.25 -11.05
CA THR A 38 2.12 3.44 -9.87
C THR A 38 1.87 2.36 -8.84
N ALA A 39 2.82 1.45 -8.70
CA ALA A 39 2.74 0.39 -7.71
C ALA A 39 3.12 0.90 -6.31
N VAL A 40 2.22 0.73 -5.35
CA VAL A 40 2.48 0.93 -3.93
C VAL A 40 2.73 -0.44 -3.31
N LYS A 41 4.00 -0.84 -3.22
CA LYS A 41 4.38 -2.14 -2.64
C LYS A 41 4.27 -2.09 -1.13
N VAL A 42 3.48 -3.00 -0.59
CA VAL A 42 3.35 -3.22 0.86
C VAL A 42 3.35 -4.71 1.17
N HIS A 43 3.60 -5.06 2.41
CA HIS A 43 3.22 -6.36 2.94
C HIS A 43 1.82 -6.20 3.55
N VAL A 44 0.81 -6.82 2.96
CA VAL A 44 -0.59 -6.64 3.39
C VAL A 44 -0.90 -7.26 4.75
N GLY A 45 0.02 -7.98 5.33
CA GLY A 45 -0.17 -8.74 6.57
C GLY A 45 -0.56 -10.19 6.31
N GLU A 46 -0.28 -11.06 7.27
CA GLU A 46 -0.74 -12.44 7.28
C GLU A 46 -2.12 -12.54 7.96
N ASP A 47 -2.78 -13.66 7.77
CA ASP A 47 -4.05 -13.95 8.47
C ASP A 47 -3.87 -13.85 9.99
N GLY A 48 -4.73 -13.08 10.65
CA GLY A 48 -4.63 -12.80 12.09
C GLY A 48 -3.48 -11.88 12.52
N ASN A 49 -2.62 -11.41 11.61
CA ASN A 49 -1.51 -10.53 11.94
C ASN A 49 -2.00 -9.10 12.23
N THR A 50 -1.55 -8.51 13.33
CA THR A 50 -1.91 -7.15 13.75
C THR A 50 -0.75 -6.15 13.68
N THR A 51 0.46 -6.60 13.37
CA THR A 51 1.69 -5.78 13.40
C THR A 51 2.15 -5.30 12.02
N HIS A 52 1.44 -5.66 10.95
CA HIS A 52 1.73 -5.17 9.61
C HIS A 52 1.47 -3.65 9.49
N VAL A 53 2.09 -3.01 8.50
CA VAL A 53 1.79 -1.61 8.16
C VAL A 53 0.31 -1.49 7.81
N LYS A 54 -0.41 -0.59 8.48
CA LYS A 54 -1.85 -0.43 8.26
C LYS A 54 -2.13 0.35 6.98
N ALA A 55 -3.20 0.00 6.29
CA ALA A 55 -3.66 0.73 5.12
C ALA A 55 -3.86 2.23 5.43
N SER A 56 -4.40 2.54 6.61
CA SER A 56 -4.58 3.91 7.08
C SER A 56 -3.28 4.71 7.16
N TYR A 57 -2.13 4.09 7.39
CA TYR A 57 -0.83 4.78 7.48
C TYR A 57 -0.33 5.31 6.13
N ILE A 58 -0.69 4.64 5.04
CA ILE A 58 -0.26 5.02 3.69
C ILE A 58 -1.28 5.88 2.95
N ARG A 59 -2.43 6.18 3.56
CA ARG A 59 -3.50 6.95 2.92
C ARG A 59 -3.01 8.31 2.40
N GLY A 60 -2.21 9.04 3.18
CA GLY A 60 -1.66 10.33 2.76
C GLY A 60 -0.77 10.23 1.53
N LEU A 61 0.05 9.17 1.44
CA LEU A 61 0.86 8.87 0.26
C LEU A 61 -0.01 8.56 -0.96
N VAL A 62 -1.03 7.71 -0.78
CA VAL A 62 -1.97 7.36 -1.87
C VAL A 62 -2.68 8.60 -2.41
N ASN A 63 -3.12 9.50 -1.52
CA ASN A 63 -3.75 10.75 -1.92
C ASN A 63 -2.81 11.63 -2.76
N GLU A 64 -1.53 11.73 -2.40
CA GLU A 64 -0.55 12.45 -3.22
C GLU A 64 -0.41 11.85 -4.62
N LEU A 65 -0.37 10.53 -4.74
CA LEU A 65 -0.30 9.86 -6.04
C LEU A 65 -1.56 10.10 -6.89
N LEU A 66 -2.73 10.13 -6.28
CA LEU A 66 -3.99 10.46 -6.95
C LEU A 66 -4.03 11.93 -7.39
N GLU A 67 -3.54 12.87 -6.56
CA GLU A 67 -3.42 14.30 -6.89
C GLU A 67 -2.47 14.54 -8.08
N LEU A 68 -1.48 13.68 -8.27
CA LEU A 68 -0.57 13.70 -9.43
C LEU A 68 -1.20 13.08 -10.70
N ASN A 69 -2.47 12.69 -10.66
CA ASN A 69 -3.19 12.03 -11.76
C ASN A 69 -2.51 10.74 -12.24
N THR A 70 -1.81 10.02 -11.36
CA THR A 70 -1.30 8.69 -11.67
C THR A 70 -2.41 7.64 -11.52
N LYS A 71 -2.13 6.41 -11.88
CA LYS A 71 -3.00 5.23 -11.70
C LYS A 71 -2.41 4.33 -10.62
N PRO A 72 -2.54 4.70 -9.33
CA PRO A 72 -1.93 3.94 -8.26
C PRO A 72 -2.72 2.67 -7.95
N PHE A 73 -1.99 1.64 -7.55
CA PHE A 73 -2.54 0.40 -7.04
C PHE A 73 -1.66 -0.17 -5.94
N VAL A 74 -2.27 -0.81 -4.94
CA VAL A 74 -1.53 -1.57 -3.93
C VAL A 74 -1.11 -2.89 -4.53
N THR A 75 0.09 -3.34 -4.24
CA THR A 75 0.59 -4.62 -4.73
C THR A 75 1.41 -5.35 -3.67
N ASP A 76 1.36 -6.66 -3.75
CA ASP A 76 2.18 -7.61 -3.01
C ASP A 76 2.23 -8.92 -3.81
N THR A 77 3.33 -9.66 -3.72
CA THR A 77 3.47 -10.95 -4.41
C THR A 77 2.84 -12.07 -3.60
N THR A 78 2.43 -13.14 -4.28
CA THR A 78 2.03 -14.37 -3.62
C THR A 78 3.20 -15.03 -2.89
N THR A 79 2.91 -15.91 -1.94
CA THR A 79 3.92 -16.59 -1.15
C THR A 79 4.17 -18.00 -1.66
N LEU A 80 5.39 -18.50 -1.47
CA LEU A 80 5.75 -19.89 -1.80
C LEU A 80 5.21 -20.88 -0.75
N TYR A 81 4.92 -20.42 0.46
CA TYR A 81 4.33 -21.25 1.52
C TYR A 81 2.79 -21.20 1.47
N VAL A 82 2.18 -22.24 1.95
CA VAL A 82 0.70 -22.35 2.03
C VAL A 82 0.14 -21.36 3.04
N GLY A 83 -0.89 -20.62 2.62
CA GLY A 83 -1.58 -19.61 3.43
C GLY A 83 -2.50 -18.78 2.55
N ARG A 84 -3.16 -17.78 3.13
CA ARG A 84 -4.10 -16.91 2.39
C ARG A 84 -3.42 -15.98 1.38
N ARG A 85 -2.09 -15.95 1.35
CA ARG A 85 -1.30 -15.23 0.35
C ARG A 85 -0.70 -16.14 -0.73
N HIS A 86 -1.06 -17.44 -0.73
CA HIS A 86 -0.51 -18.43 -1.67
C HIS A 86 -1.04 -18.29 -3.10
N ASN A 87 -2.20 -17.68 -3.28
CA ASN A 87 -2.79 -17.39 -4.59
C ASN A 87 -3.42 -15.99 -4.60
N ALA A 88 -3.58 -15.42 -5.79
CA ALA A 88 -4.05 -14.04 -5.93
C ALA A 88 -5.47 -13.81 -5.42
N VAL A 89 -6.33 -14.82 -5.47
CA VAL A 89 -7.74 -14.68 -5.04
C VAL A 89 -7.83 -14.53 -3.52
N ASP A 90 -7.27 -15.48 -2.76
CA ASP A 90 -7.26 -15.42 -1.30
C ASP A 90 -6.45 -14.22 -0.80
N HIS A 91 -5.36 -13.88 -1.49
CA HIS A 91 -4.53 -12.72 -1.19
C HIS A 91 -5.32 -11.41 -1.33
N ALA A 92 -6.12 -11.26 -2.39
CA ALA A 92 -6.96 -10.07 -2.59
C ALA A 92 -8.05 -9.96 -1.51
N ILE A 93 -8.63 -11.09 -1.08
CA ILE A 93 -9.60 -11.12 0.01
C ILE A 93 -8.95 -10.67 1.32
N LEU A 94 -7.77 -11.22 1.65
CA LEU A 94 -7.00 -10.82 2.84
C LEU A 94 -6.60 -9.35 2.80
N ALA A 95 -6.12 -8.87 1.65
CA ALA A 95 -5.78 -7.46 1.45
C ALA A 95 -6.99 -6.55 1.73
N LYS A 96 -8.18 -6.92 1.25
CA LYS A 96 -9.43 -6.21 1.53
C LYS A 96 -9.76 -6.18 3.02
N GLU A 97 -9.67 -7.32 3.71
CA GLU A 97 -9.93 -7.41 5.16
C GLU A 97 -8.99 -6.49 5.95
N HIS A 98 -7.76 -6.31 5.49
CA HIS A 98 -6.77 -5.41 6.09
C HIS A 98 -6.85 -3.96 5.58
N GLY A 99 -7.85 -3.63 4.76
CA GLY A 99 -8.13 -2.26 4.30
C GLY A 99 -7.38 -1.84 3.03
N PHE A 100 -6.62 -2.74 2.41
CA PHE A 100 -5.91 -2.48 1.14
C PHE A 100 -6.83 -2.75 -0.06
N CYS A 101 -7.84 -1.91 -0.23
CA CYS A 101 -8.87 -2.06 -1.26
C CYS A 101 -9.45 -0.70 -1.65
N LEU A 102 -10.33 -0.70 -2.65
CA LEU A 102 -11.01 0.52 -3.13
C LEU A 102 -11.76 1.23 -2.01
N GLU A 103 -12.51 0.52 -1.18
CA GLU A 103 -13.29 1.08 -0.08
C GLU A 103 -12.38 1.65 1.03
N GLY A 104 -11.23 1.01 1.27
CA GLY A 104 -10.27 1.41 2.30
C GLY A 104 -9.34 2.55 1.89
N LEU A 105 -8.79 2.50 0.69
CA LEU A 105 -7.76 3.43 0.21
C LEU A 105 -8.14 4.22 -1.04
N GLY A 106 -9.22 3.87 -1.73
CA GLY A 106 -9.59 4.49 -3.00
C GLY A 106 -8.81 3.95 -4.21
N ILE A 107 -7.96 2.92 -4.01
CA ILE A 107 -7.17 2.26 -5.06
C ILE A 107 -7.27 0.74 -4.96
N PRO A 108 -7.18 0.01 -6.09
CA PRO A 108 -7.29 -1.44 -6.08
C PRO A 108 -6.04 -2.13 -5.52
N PHE A 109 -6.21 -3.37 -5.05
CA PHE A 109 -5.12 -4.32 -4.83
C PHE A 109 -4.96 -5.19 -6.07
N ILE A 110 -3.72 -5.39 -6.51
CA ILE A 110 -3.37 -6.23 -7.67
C ILE A 110 -2.18 -7.11 -7.31
N ALA A 111 -2.35 -8.43 -7.37
CA ALA A 111 -1.24 -9.37 -7.29
C ALA A 111 -0.54 -9.43 -8.66
N PRO A 112 0.75 -9.11 -8.77
CA PRO A 112 1.41 -8.91 -10.06
C PRO A 112 1.91 -10.20 -10.70
N ASP A 113 1.94 -11.29 -9.96
CA ASP A 113 2.52 -12.58 -10.31
C ASP A 113 1.48 -13.64 -10.73
N GLY A 114 0.30 -13.17 -11.15
CA GLY A 114 -0.78 -14.02 -11.67
C GLY A 114 -1.56 -14.77 -10.59
N LEU A 115 -2.56 -15.55 -11.02
CA LEU A 115 -3.48 -16.21 -10.10
C LEU A 115 -2.80 -17.21 -9.17
N SER A 116 -1.78 -17.89 -9.65
CA SER A 116 -1.05 -18.94 -8.92
C SER A 116 0.35 -18.52 -8.45
N GLY A 117 0.75 -17.27 -8.67
CA GLY A 117 2.08 -16.80 -8.29
C GLY A 117 3.22 -17.32 -9.20
N THR A 118 2.90 -17.68 -10.43
CA THR A 118 3.85 -18.30 -11.37
C THR A 118 4.08 -17.49 -12.66
N ALA A 119 3.48 -16.35 -12.72
CA ALA A 119 3.61 -15.45 -13.88
C ALA A 119 4.88 -14.61 -13.81
#